data_b648ccd933c98e32a94a99ed730265e3
#
_entry.id   b648ccd933c98e32a94a99ed730265e3
#
_cell.length_a   1.000
_cell.length_b   1.000
_cell.length_c   1.000
_cell.angle_alpha   90.00
_cell.angle_beta   90.00
_cell.angle_gamma   90.00
#
_symmetry.space_group_name_H-M   'P 1'
#
loop_
_entity.id
_entity.type
_entity.pdbx_description
1 polymer ?
#
loop_
_entity_poly.entity_id
_entity_poly.type
_entity_poly.pdbx_seq_one_letter_code
_entity_poly.pdbx_strand_id
1 'polypeptide(L)'
;MGEESLRLGGIRTIGLISDTHGLLRPEALRALEGSDLIIHAGDVGKPEILDALQAIAPVVAVRGNIDTGAWADGLPETASAEEIFVVHDVKQLAVEPRAAAFRAVVSGHSHRPGSVERDSILYINPGSAGPRRFKLPITVARLDVTREPWAVEFIDLA
;
A
#
# COMPACT_ATOMS: atom_id res chain seq x y z
N MET A 1 -9.18 14.53 -18.85
CA MET A 1 -8.21 14.46 -17.83
C MET A 1 -8.12 13.11 -17.19
N GLY A 2 -7.07 12.43 -17.58
CA GLY A 2 -6.86 11.09 -17.06
C GLY A 2 -6.74 11.04 -15.55
N GLU A 3 -6.15 12.09 -14.98
CA GLU A 3 -5.97 12.11 -13.54
C GLU A 3 -7.26 12.17 -12.77
N GLU A 4 -8.28 12.79 -13.35
CA GLU A 4 -9.54 12.91 -12.66
C GLU A 4 -10.25 11.59 -12.50
N SER A 5 -10.03 10.67 -13.44
CA SER A 5 -10.65 9.36 -13.35
C SER A 5 -10.05 8.53 -12.21
N LEU A 6 -8.89 8.94 -11.69
CA LEU A 6 -8.24 8.25 -10.58
C LEU A 6 -8.50 8.93 -9.25
N ARG A 7 -9.32 9.96 -9.21
CA ARG A 7 -9.66 10.63 -7.97
C ARG A 7 -10.53 9.75 -7.11
N LEU A 8 -10.51 10.05 -5.81
CA LEU A 8 -11.26 9.26 -4.84
C LEU A 8 -12.75 9.20 -5.15
N GLY A 9 -13.29 10.18 -5.88
CA GLY A 9 -14.68 10.15 -6.29
C GLY A 9 -15.03 8.95 -7.15
N GLY A 10 -14.07 8.43 -7.92
CA GLY A 10 -14.25 7.24 -8.75
C GLY A 10 -13.69 5.97 -8.13
N ILE A 11 -13.11 6.07 -6.93
CA ILE A 11 -12.48 4.95 -6.24
C ILE A 11 -13.27 4.68 -4.97
N ARG A 12 -13.61 3.42 -4.73
CA ARG A 12 -14.37 3.02 -3.55
C ARG A 12 -13.54 2.21 -2.59
N THR A 13 -12.73 1.29 -3.11
CA THR A 13 -11.93 0.39 -2.30
C THR A 13 -10.50 0.41 -2.80
N ILE A 14 -9.57 0.59 -1.88
CA ILE A 14 -8.14 0.56 -2.18
C ILE A 14 -7.53 -0.65 -1.49
N GLY A 15 -6.88 -1.52 -2.28
CA GLY A 15 -6.13 -2.63 -1.73
C GLY A 15 -4.77 -2.15 -1.28
N LEU A 16 -4.34 -2.58 -0.10
CA LEU A 16 -3.04 -2.20 0.47
C LEU A 16 -2.22 -3.45 0.71
N ILE A 17 -1.01 -3.47 0.18
CA ILE A 17 -0.11 -4.62 0.29
C ILE A 17 1.32 -4.11 0.45
N SER A 18 2.16 -4.85 1.16
CA SER A 18 3.55 -4.47 1.34
C SER A 18 4.42 -5.68 1.63
N ASP A 19 5.73 -5.50 1.43
CA ASP A 19 6.75 -6.43 1.89
C ASP A 19 6.53 -7.84 1.36
N THR A 20 6.23 -7.94 0.07
CA THR A 20 6.06 -9.23 -0.60
C THR A 20 7.38 -9.98 -0.74
N HIS A 21 8.50 -9.28 -0.83
CA HIS A 21 9.83 -9.89 -0.90
C HIS A 21 9.89 -11.01 -1.96
N GLY A 22 9.28 -10.78 -3.11
CA GLY A 22 9.29 -11.73 -4.21
C GLY A 22 8.27 -12.85 -4.12
N LEU A 23 7.43 -12.86 -3.09
CA LEU A 23 6.41 -13.89 -2.91
C LEU A 23 5.02 -13.26 -2.95
N LEU A 24 4.24 -13.61 -3.96
CA LEU A 24 2.85 -13.16 -4.05
C LEU A 24 1.93 -14.37 -3.92
N ARG A 25 1.31 -14.48 -2.76
CA ARG A 25 0.44 -15.62 -2.44
C ARG A 25 -0.88 -15.52 -3.20
N PRO A 26 -1.43 -16.65 -3.66
CA PRO A 26 -2.77 -16.63 -4.26
C PRO A 26 -3.82 -16.03 -3.32
N GLU A 27 -3.68 -16.24 -2.02
CA GLU A 27 -4.59 -15.68 -1.02
C GLU A 27 -4.57 -14.15 -1.05
N ALA A 28 -3.39 -13.55 -1.29
CA ALA A 28 -3.29 -12.11 -1.38
C ALA A 28 -4.05 -11.59 -2.61
N LEU A 29 -3.90 -12.26 -3.74
CA LEU A 29 -4.62 -11.87 -4.95
C LEU A 29 -6.12 -11.95 -4.73
N ARG A 30 -6.59 -13.02 -4.11
CA ARG A 30 -8.02 -13.17 -3.83
C ARG A 30 -8.55 -12.09 -2.90
N ALA A 31 -7.76 -11.76 -1.88
CA ALA A 31 -8.17 -10.74 -0.90
C ALA A 31 -8.23 -9.35 -1.52
N LEU A 32 -7.48 -9.10 -2.58
CA LEU A 32 -7.43 -7.80 -3.24
C LEU A 32 -8.39 -7.69 -4.43
N GLU A 33 -9.07 -8.77 -4.79
CA GLU A 33 -10.05 -8.71 -5.87
C GLU A 33 -11.14 -7.67 -5.56
N GLY A 34 -11.56 -6.95 -6.59
CA GLY A 34 -12.55 -5.91 -6.42
C GLY A 34 -12.00 -4.56 -6.00
N SER A 35 -10.70 -4.46 -5.78
CA SER A 35 -10.08 -3.17 -5.51
C SER A 35 -10.13 -2.29 -6.75
N ASP A 36 -10.33 -1.00 -6.55
CA ASP A 36 -10.30 -0.01 -7.64
C ASP A 36 -8.92 0.55 -7.85
N LEU A 37 -8.07 0.44 -6.84
CA LEU A 37 -6.69 0.88 -6.85
C LEU A 37 -5.94 -0.01 -5.87
N ILE A 38 -4.68 -0.33 -6.18
CA ILE A 38 -3.82 -1.08 -5.27
C ILE A 38 -2.59 -0.25 -4.97
N ILE A 39 -2.24 -0.17 -3.69
CA ILE A 39 -1.02 0.50 -3.24
C ILE A 39 -0.07 -0.55 -2.67
N HIS A 40 1.16 -0.58 -3.20
CA HIS A 40 2.23 -1.43 -2.68
C HIS A 40 3.27 -0.55 -2.00
N ALA A 41 3.48 -0.77 -0.72
CA ALA A 41 4.31 0.13 0.10
C ALA A 41 5.80 -0.27 0.13
N GLY A 42 6.25 -1.06 -0.85
CA GLY A 42 7.69 -1.32 -1.01
C GLY A 42 8.14 -2.69 -0.54
N ASP A 43 9.40 -3.00 -0.80
CA ASP A 43 9.99 -4.32 -0.63
C ASP A 43 9.21 -5.34 -1.46
N VAL A 44 9.07 -4.98 -2.75
CA VAL A 44 8.33 -5.77 -3.72
C VAL A 44 9.06 -7.08 -4.01
N GLY A 45 10.35 -6.98 -4.29
CA GLY A 45 11.23 -8.11 -4.52
C GLY A 45 11.48 -8.45 -5.98
N LYS A 46 10.48 -8.33 -6.84
CA LYS A 46 10.64 -8.55 -8.28
C LYS A 46 9.46 -7.94 -9.04
N PRO A 47 9.68 -7.58 -10.32
CA PRO A 47 8.65 -6.84 -11.09
C PRO A 47 7.39 -7.66 -11.37
N GLU A 48 7.49 -8.98 -11.44
CA GLU A 48 6.32 -9.83 -11.71
C GLU A 48 5.22 -9.66 -10.67
N ILE A 49 5.58 -9.29 -9.45
CA ILE A 49 4.61 -9.01 -8.39
C ILE A 49 3.69 -7.86 -8.83
N LEU A 50 4.29 -6.78 -9.35
CA LEU A 50 3.53 -5.62 -9.77
C LEU A 50 2.67 -5.93 -10.99
N ASP A 51 3.18 -6.75 -11.91
CA ASP A 51 2.41 -7.15 -13.09
C ASP A 51 1.17 -7.91 -12.68
N ALA A 52 1.29 -8.82 -11.73
CA ALA A 52 0.15 -9.61 -11.25
C ALA A 52 -0.89 -8.73 -10.56
N LEU A 53 -0.44 -7.76 -9.79
CA LEU A 53 -1.37 -6.82 -9.12
C LEU A 53 -2.07 -5.93 -10.14
N GLN A 54 -1.37 -5.50 -11.18
CA GLN A 54 -1.96 -4.66 -12.23
C GLN A 54 -3.06 -5.38 -13.00
N ALA A 55 -3.07 -6.69 -13.00
CA ALA A 55 -4.15 -7.45 -13.60
C ALA A 55 -5.47 -7.27 -12.83
N ILE A 56 -5.40 -6.85 -11.56
CA ILE A 56 -6.59 -6.61 -10.74
C ILE A 56 -7.03 -5.16 -10.85
N ALA A 57 -6.11 -4.21 -10.70
CA ALA A 57 -6.42 -2.78 -10.65
C ALA A 57 -5.14 -1.97 -10.91
N PRO A 58 -5.25 -0.67 -11.20
CA PRO A 58 -4.07 0.18 -11.28
C PRO A 58 -3.27 0.11 -9.98
N VAL A 59 -1.94 0.17 -10.09
CA VAL A 59 -1.03 0.02 -8.96
C VAL A 59 -0.20 1.28 -8.78
N VAL A 60 -0.15 1.78 -7.55
CA VAL A 60 0.81 2.80 -7.12
C VAL A 60 1.78 2.09 -6.19
N ALA A 61 3.07 2.14 -6.51
CA ALA A 61 4.08 1.42 -5.74
C ALA A 61 5.28 2.30 -5.45
N VAL A 62 5.91 2.06 -4.30
CA VAL A 62 7.17 2.72 -3.96
C VAL A 62 8.28 1.68 -3.81
N ARG A 63 9.53 2.14 -3.84
CA ARG A 63 10.69 1.29 -3.69
C ARG A 63 11.00 1.10 -2.21
N GLY A 64 11.17 -0.16 -1.79
CA GLY A 64 11.63 -0.48 -0.46
C GLY A 64 13.14 -0.70 -0.43
N ASN A 65 13.67 -0.99 0.75
CA ASN A 65 15.11 -1.09 0.93
C ASN A 65 15.74 -2.31 0.25
N ILE A 66 14.94 -3.35 -0.06
CA ILE A 66 15.49 -4.52 -0.76
C ILE A 66 15.31 -4.44 -2.27
N ASP A 67 14.60 -3.44 -2.77
CA ASP A 67 14.30 -3.33 -4.21
C ASP A 67 15.49 -2.71 -4.90
N THR A 68 16.21 -3.53 -5.66
CA THR A 68 17.45 -3.13 -6.34
C THR A 68 17.43 -3.65 -7.78
N GLY A 69 18.30 -3.07 -8.60
CA GLY A 69 18.41 -3.45 -10.00
C GLY A 69 17.63 -2.52 -10.91
N ALA A 70 17.76 -2.75 -12.21
CA ALA A 70 17.20 -1.83 -13.21
C ALA A 70 15.68 -1.68 -13.10
N TRP A 71 14.98 -2.78 -12.81
CA TRP A 71 13.51 -2.73 -12.68
C TRP A 71 13.10 -1.84 -11.50
N ALA A 72 13.88 -1.86 -10.42
CA ALA A 72 13.56 -1.10 -9.22
C ALA A 72 13.88 0.38 -9.39
N ASP A 73 14.79 0.71 -10.29
CA ASP A 73 15.15 2.10 -10.54
C ASP A 73 13.96 2.90 -11.06
N GLY A 74 12.97 2.23 -11.64
CA GLY A 74 11.74 2.88 -12.08
C GLY A 74 10.72 3.13 -10.99
N LEU A 75 10.95 2.60 -9.78
CA LEU A 75 10.05 2.81 -8.65
C LEU A 75 10.47 4.05 -7.88
N PRO A 76 9.55 4.98 -7.59
CA PRO A 76 9.89 6.14 -6.76
C PRO A 76 10.04 5.73 -5.30
N GLU A 77 10.77 6.54 -4.54
CA GLU A 77 10.90 6.31 -3.10
C GLU A 77 9.64 6.71 -2.34
N THR A 78 8.90 7.67 -2.89
CA THR A 78 7.61 8.08 -2.35
C THR A 78 6.64 8.28 -3.51
N ALA A 79 5.35 8.16 -3.21
CA ALA A 79 4.32 8.37 -4.20
C ALA A 79 3.08 8.92 -3.53
N SER A 80 2.14 9.39 -4.32
CA SER A 80 0.85 9.79 -3.79
C SER A 80 -0.26 9.29 -4.71
N ALA A 81 -1.38 8.98 -4.10
CA ALA A 81 -2.61 8.63 -4.81
C ALA A 81 -3.68 9.52 -4.22
N GLU A 82 -3.96 10.64 -4.90
CA GLU A 82 -4.88 11.66 -4.43
C GLU A 82 -4.51 12.13 -3.03
N GLU A 83 -5.30 11.79 -2.03
CA GLU A 83 -5.10 12.27 -0.66
C GLU A 83 -4.30 11.30 0.20
N ILE A 84 -3.64 10.33 -0.43
CA ILE A 84 -2.86 9.31 0.28
C ILE A 84 -1.39 9.43 -0.10
N PHE A 85 -0.51 9.52 0.90
CA PHE A 85 0.92 9.53 0.70
C PHE A 85 1.48 8.13 0.99
N VAL A 86 2.43 7.67 0.18
CA VAL A 86 3.00 6.33 0.30
C VAL A 86 4.51 6.45 0.47
N VAL A 87 5.03 5.79 1.50
CA VAL A 87 6.46 5.71 1.77
C VAL A 87 6.73 4.34 2.39
N HIS A 88 7.88 3.72 2.05
CA HIS A 88 8.16 2.39 2.57
C HIS A 88 8.36 2.39 4.09
N ASP A 89 9.17 3.31 4.59
CA ASP A 89 9.48 3.40 6.03
C ASP A 89 8.95 4.74 6.55
N VAL A 90 7.95 4.69 7.42
CA VAL A 90 7.30 5.90 7.93
C VAL A 90 8.26 6.77 8.73
N LYS A 91 9.34 6.20 9.27
CA LYS A 91 10.35 6.98 9.98
C LYS A 91 11.11 7.91 9.06
N GLN A 92 11.05 7.68 7.75
CA GLN A 92 11.71 8.52 6.76
C GLN A 92 10.75 9.52 6.12
N LEU A 93 9.57 9.71 6.71
CA LEU A 93 8.57 10.63 6.22
C LEU A 93 9.12 12.04 6.25
N ALA A 94 9.26 12.66 5.06
CA ALA A 94 9.86 13.98 4.91
C ALA A 94 8.84 15.07 4.66
N VAL A 95 7.56 14.72 4.52
CA VAL A 95 6.49 15.71 4.30
C VAL A 95 5.69 15.86 5.58
N GLU A 96 5.06 17.01 5.73
CA GLU A 96 4.08 17.24 6.79
C GLU A 96 2.71 16.90 6.18
N PRO A 97 2.08 15.76 6.55
CA PRO A 97 0.89 15.31 5.83
C PRO A 97 -0.26 16.31 5.82
N ARG A 98 -0.50 16.98 6.94
CA ARG A 98 -1.60 17.95 7.00
C ARG A 98 -1.34 19.15 6.10
N ALA A 99 -0.12 19.67 6.13
CA ALA A 99 0.25 20.82 5.30
C ALA A 99 0.19 20.48 3.82
N ALA A 100 0.47 19.22 3.47
CA ALA A 100 0.43 18.74 2.10
C ALA A 100 -0.97 18.26 1.69
N ALA A 101 -1.95 18.38 2.57
CA ALA A 101 -3.36 18.01 2.32
C ALA A 101 -3.58 16.51 2.13
N PHE A 102 -2.74 15.68 2.72
CA PHE A 102 -2.97 14.23 2.75
C PHE A 102 -3.88 13.85 3.92
N ARG A 103 -4.70 12.84 3.71
CA ARG A 103 -5.58 12.30 4.75
C ARG A 103 -5.03 11.02 5.34
N ALA A 104 -4.16 10.32 4.61
CA ALA A 104 -3.60 9.06 5.06
C ALA A 104 -2.16 8.92 4.60
N VAL A 105 -1.39 8.14 5.36
CA VAL A 105 -0.04 7.73 5.01
C VAL A 105 0.00 6.21 5.08
N VAL A 106 0.41 5.58 3.99
CA VAL A 106 0.56 4.13 3.91
C VAL A 106 2.03 3.79 3.89
N SER A 107 2.45 2.87 4.75
CA SER A 107 3.85 2.44 4.84
C SER A 107 3.92 0.95 5.13
N GLY A 108 5.12 0.39 5.02
CA GLY A 108 5.41 -1.00 5.33
C GLY A 108 6.61 -1.11 6.24
N HIS A 109 7.59 -1.90 5.84
CA HIS A 109 8.91 -2.04 6.46
C HIS A 109 8.90 -2.82 7.78
N SER A 110 8.04 -2.48 8.73
CA SER A 110 8.04 -3.14 10.04
C SER A 110 7.36 -4.51 10.00
N HIS A 111 6.59 -4.81 8.97
CA HIS A 111 5.79 -6.02 8.83
C HIS A 111 4.66 -6.12 9.87
N ARG A 112 4.37 -5.04 10.58
CA ARG A 112 3.34 -5.03 11.64
C ARG A 112 2.07 -4.37 11.12
N PRO A 113 0.99 -5.14 10.93
CA PRO A 113 -0.26 -4.53 10.48
C PRO A 113 -0.86 -3.65 11.58
N GLY A 114 -1.45 -2.54 11.18
CA GLY A 114 -2.11 -1.67 12.12
C GLY A 114 -2.47 -0.34 11.49
N SER A 115 -3.35 0.38 12.16
CA SER A 115 -3.69 1.73 11.77
C SER A 115 -3.85 2.58 13.03
N VAL A 116 -3.48 3.85 12.90
CA VAL A 116 -3.61 4.80 14.01
C VAL A 116 -3.85 6.17 13.41
N GLU A 117 -4.72 6.93 14.04
CA GLU A 117 -4.96 8.30 13.64
C GLU A 117 -4.17 9.23 14.54
N ARG A 118 -3.42 10.16 13.94
CA ARG A 118 -2.68 11.21 14.64
C ARG A 118 -2.84 12.50 13.88
N ASP A 119 -3.22 13.57 14.57
CA ASP A 119 -3.39 14.89 13.97
C ASP A 119 -4.32 14.86 12.76
N SER A 120 -5.38 14.06 12.85
CA SER A 120 -6.37 13.86 11.78
C SER A 120 -5.82 13.13 10.55
N ILE A 121 -4.65 12.52 10.65
CA ILE A 121 -4.05 11.73 9.57
C ILE A 121 -4.11 10.25 9.96
N LEU A 122 -4.60 9.43 9.05
CA LEU A 122 -4.67 7.98 9.25
C LEU A 122 -3.38 7.34 8.76
N TYR A 123 -2.63 6.75 9.68
CA TYR A 123 -1.39 6.03 9.36
C TYR A 123 -1.69 4.55 9.30
N ILE A 124 -1.41 3.91 8.15
CA ILE A 124 -1.77 2.52 7.91
C ILE A 124 -0.54 1.73 7.49
N ASN A 125 -0.34 0.59 8.11
CA ASN A 125 0.62 -0.40 7.65
C ASN A 125 -0.18 -1.69 7.38
N PRO A 126 -0.24 -2.17 6.13
CA PRO A 126 -1.03 -3.38 5.83
C PRO A 126 -0.39 -4.66 6.35
N GLY A 127 0.79 -4.58 6.93
CA GLY A 127 1.55 -5.75 7.32
C GLY A 127 2.34 -6.32 6.15
N SER A 128 2.95 -7.47 6.34
CA SER A 128 3.71 -8.13 5.29
C SER A 128 2.86 -9.21 4.64
N ALA A 129 2.81 -9.22 3.31
CA ALA A 129 2.13 -10.27 2.55
C ALA A 129 3.10 -11.35 2.07
N GLY A 130 4.39 -11.17 2.32
CA GLY A 130 5.45 -12.07 1.87
C GLY A 130 5.79 -13.14 2.89
N PRO A 131 7.05 -13.58 2.90
CA PRO A 131 7.46 -14.61 3.86
C PRO A 131 7.23 -14.18 5.30
N ARG A 132 6.79 -15.13 6.13
CA ARG A 132 6.53 -14.85 7.53
C ARG A 132 7.83 -14.49 8.24
N ARG A 133 7.79 -13.43 9.04
CA ARG A 133 8.91 -13.01 9.86
C ARG A 133 8.53 -13.13 11.31
N PHE A 134 9.26 -13.96 12.06
CA PHE A 134 8.96 -14.23 13.49
C PHE A 134 7.52 -14.73 13.64
N LYS A 135 6.77 -14.12 14.53
CA LYS A 135 5.37 -14.47 14.79
C LYS A 135 4.41 -13.47 14.22
N LEU A 136 4.89 -12.55 13.36
CA LEU A 136 4.01 -11.55 12.78
C LEU A 136 3.05 -12.20 11.79
N PRO A 137 1.82 -11.71 11.70
CA PRO A 137 0.85 -12.28 10.77
C PRO A 137 1.21 -11.94 9.32
N ILE A 138 0.65 -12.71 8.40
CA ILE A 138 0.77 -12.46 6.97
C ILE A 138 -0.54 -11.81 6.55
N THR A 139 -0.49 -10.55 6.11
CA THR A 139 -1.70 -9.76 5.93
C THR A 139 -1.65 -8.87 4.71
N VAL A 140 -2.83 -8.50 4.24
CA VAL A 140 -3.07 -7.34 3.37
C VAL A 140 -4.17 -6.53 4.03
N ALA A 141 -4.49 -5.36 3.46
CA ALA A 141 -5.57 -4.54 3.99
C ALA A 141 -6.43 -4.02 2.85
N ARG A 142 -7.66 -3.64 3.18
CA ARG A 142 -8.57 -2.97 2.26
C ARG A 142 -9.03 -1.69 2.93
N LEU A 143 -8.98 -0.60 2.19
CA LEU A 143 -9.37 0.71 2.69
C LEU A 143 -10.65 1.13 1.97
N ASP A 144 -11.71 1.37 2.74
CA ASP A 144 -12.98 1.84 2.23
C ASP A 144 -13.01 3.36 2.33
N VAL A 145 -12.99 4.04 1.19
CA VAL A 145 -12.99 5.49 1.13
C VAL A 145 -14.37 6.06 0.79
N THR A 146 -15.41 5.22 0.85
CA THR A 146 -16.78 5.66 0.56
C THR A 146 -17.48 6.23 1.78
N ARG A 147 -16.90 6.10 2.96
CA ARG A 147 -17.50 6.54 4.22
C ARG A 147 -16.53 7.45 4.97
N GLU A 148 -17.07 8.24 5.87
CA GLU A 148 -16.29 9.10 6.75
C GLU A 148 -16.53 8.67 8.20
N PRO A 149 -15.48 8.40 8.97
CA PRO A 149 -14.08 8.31 8.53
C PRO A 149 -13.83 7.09 7.65
N TRP A 150 -12.73 7.10 6.92
CA TRP A 150 -12.32 5.95 6.11
C TRP A 150 -12.11 4.73 7.00
N ALA A 151 -12.49 3.56 6.51
CA ALA A 151 -12.42 2.32 7.28
C ALA A 151 -11.37 1.38 6.70
N VAL A 152 -10.57 0.78 7.58
CA VAL A 152 -9.52 -0.17 7.20
C VAL A 152 -9.91 -1.55 7.70
N GLU A 153 -9.80 -2.54 6.80
CA GLU A 153 -9.98 -3.95 7.15
C GLU A 153 -8.66 -4.67 6.90
N PHE A 154 -8.15 -5.39 7.90
CA PHE A 154 -6.96 -6.22 7.75
C PHE A 154 -7.38 -7.65 7.50
N ILE A 155 -6.74 -8.30 6.52
CA ILE A 155 -7.09 -9.66 6.09
C ILE A 155 -5.90 -10.57 6.33
N ASP A 156 -6.08 -11.56 7.19
CA ASP A 156 -5.05 -12.56 7.48
C ASP A 156 -5.03 -13.56 6.33
N LEU A 157 -3.84 -13.81 5.79
CA LEU A 157 -3.66 -14.69 4.64
C LEU A 157 -3.24 -16.10 5.01
N ALA A 158 -2.91 -16.33 6.26
CA ALA A 158 -2.39 -17.65 6.68
C ALA A 158 -3.44 -18.54 7.35
#